data_8f4b5ff42274d713ad2ff428ee030785
#
_entry.id   8f4b5ff42274d713ad2ff428ee030785
#
_cell.length_a   1.000
_cell.length_b   1.000
_cell.length_c   1.000
_cell.angle_alpha   90.00
_cell.angle_beta   90.00
_cell.angle_gamma   90.00
#
_symmetry.space_group_name_H-M   'P 1'
#
loop_
_entity.id
_entity.type
_entity.pdbx_description
1 polymer ?
#
loop_
_entity_poly.entity_id
_entity_poly.type
_entity_poly.pdbx_seq_one_letter_code
_entity_poly.pdbx_strand_id
1 'polypeptide(L)'
;MFVGYAFAEGWAHYGEELMVEKGIANGAPELHIGQLLNALLRNVRYMCAIGLHTRGMTVEQCEQMFKEKGHQDAGNARQQAARGTYDPAYLNYTMGKLMIRKLRTDWAATRGGEQSWKQFNDEFLSYGGPPIPLVRAQMLKGPAGELF
;
A
#
# COMPACT_ATOMS: atom_id res chain seq x y z
N MET A 1 -10.53 -17.63 -9.54
CA MET A 1 -10.80 -16.67 -8.46
C MET A 1 -10.10 -15.37 -8.83
N PHE A 2 -10.82 -14.25 -8.89
CA PHE A 2 -10.21 -12.95 -9.17
C PHE A 2 -9.90 -12.24 -7.85
N VAL A 3 -8.62 -11.95 -7.61
CA VAL A 3 -8.17 -11.17 -6.44
C VAL A 3 -7.90 -9.74 -6.91
N GLY A 4 -8.46 -8.76 -6.23
CA GLY A 4 -8.21 -7.35 -6.50
C GLY A 4 -6.74 -7.00 -6.26
N TYR A 5 -6.09 -6.34 -7.21
CA TYR A 5 -4.67 -6.00 -7.09
C TYR A 5 -4.40 -5.11 -5.86
N ALA A 6 -5.25 -4.10 -5.62
CA ALA A 6 -5.17 -3.29 -4.41
C ALA A 6 -5.37 -4.10 -3.11
N PHE A 7 -6.18 -5.17 -3.14
CA PHE A 7 -6.33 -6.05 -1.99
C PHE A 7 -5.04 -6.83 -1.72
N ALA A 8 -4.52 -7.54 -2.73
CA ALA A 8 -3.34 -8.39 -2.57
C ALA A 8 -2.07 -7.60 -2.22
N GLU A 9 -1.75 -6.62 -3.05
CA GLU A 9 -0.52 -5.83 -2.89
C GLU A 9 -0.63 -4.80 -1.76
N GLY A 10 -1.81 -4.25 -1.57
CA GLY A 10 -2.11 -3.39 -0.41
C GLY A 10 -1.95 -4.15 0.90
N TRP A 11 -2.45 -5.41 0.96
CA TRP A 11 -2.27 -6.28 2.10
C TRP A 11 -0.79 -6.61 2.35
N ALA A 12 -0.04 -6.96 1.31
CA ALA A 12 1.39 -7.23 1.43
C ALA A 12 2.14 -6.02 2.01
N HIS A 13 1.86 -4.83 1.47
CA HIS A 13 2.49 -3.59 1.94
C HIS A 13 2.03 -3.16 3.34
N TYR A 14 0.77 -3.38 3.68
CA TYR A 14 0.23 -3.19 5.03
C TYR A 14 0.85 -4.18 6.02
N GLY A 15 1.01 -5.44 5.63
CA GLY A 15 1.59 -6.48 6.47
C GLY A 15 3.04 -6.20 6.87
N GLU A 16 3.86 -5.67 5.95
CA GLU A 16 5.24 -5.25 6.25
C GLU A 16 5.27 -4.20 7.38
N GLU A 17 4.40 -3.21 7.33
CA GLU A 17 4.30 -2.17 8.37
C GLU A 17 3.76 -2.76 9.68
N LEU A 18 2.70 -3.57 9.61
CA LEU A 18 2.12 -4.23 10.77
C LEU A 18 3.14 -5.10 11.52
N MET A 19 4.00 -5.82 10.81
CA MET A 19 5.04 -6.64 11.44
C MET A 19 6.07 -5.80 12.19
N VAL A 20 6.42 -4.62 11.67
CA VAL A 20 7.29 -3.66 12.37
C VAL A 20 6.57 -3.08 13.58
N GLU A 21 5.29 -2.65 13.44
CA GLU A 21 4.45 -2.17 14.56
C GLU A 21 4.36 -3.21 15.70
N LYS A 22 4.42 -4.50 15.37
CA LYS A 22 4.39 -5.61 16.34
C LYS A 22 5.76 -6.08 16.81
N GLY A 23 6.82 -5.35 16.50
CA GLY A 23 8.16 -5.60 17.03
C GLY A 23 8.87 -6.80 16.42
N ILE A 24 8.63 -7.12 15.14
CA ILE A 24 9.36 -8.18 14.45
C ILE A 24 10.88 -8.02 14.65
N ALA A 25 11.60 -9.13 14.75
CA ALA A 25 13.05 -9.18 14.97
C ALA A 25 13.51 -8.34 16.18
N ASN A 26 12.71 -8.35 17.26
CA ASN A 26 12.98 -7.60 18.49
C ASN A 26 13.15 -6.08 18.29
N GLY A 27 12.49 -5.53 17.26
CA GLY A 27 12.54 -4.11 16.94
C GLY A 27 13.86 -3.65 16.31
N ALA A 28 14.58 -4.53 15.62
CA ALA A 28 15.86 -4.21 14.96
C ALA A 28 15.72 -2.99 14.03
N PRO A 29 16.46 -1.88 14.27
CA PRO A 29 16.34 -0.65 13.49
C PRO A 29 16.61 -0.85 11.99
N GLU A 30 17.54 -1.74 11.65
CA GLU A 30 17.92 -2.04 10.28
C GLU A 30 16.74 -2.63 9.48
N LEU A 31 15.95 -3.48 10.12
CA LEU A 31 14.76 -4.06 9.49
C LEU A 31 13.70 -2.98 9.26
N HIS A 32 13.51 -2.06 10.21
CA HIS A 32 12.61 -0.93 10.06
C HIS A 32 13.06 0.01 8.93
N ILE A 33 14.36 0.32 8.86
CA ILE A 33 14.92 1.11 7.75
C ILE A 33 14.65 0.42 6.40
N GLY A 34 14.88 -0.90 6.29
CA GLY A 34 14.59 -1.68 5.10
C GLY A 34 13.11 -1.61 4.69
N GLN A 35 12.20 -1.72 5.66
CA GLN A 35 10.76 -1.57 5.42
C GLN A 35 10.41 -0.16 4.93
N LEU A 36 11.00 0.89 5.52
CA LEU A 36 10.77 2.29 5.09
C LEU A 36 11.30 2.56 3.68
N LEU A 37 12.47 2.03 3.31
CA LEU A 37 13.00 2.13 1.94
C LEU A 37 12.07 1.47 0.92
N ASN A 38 11.54 0.29 1.24
CA ASN A 38 10.52 -0.37 0.42
C ASN A 38 9.22 0.45 0.32
N ALA A 39 8.81 1.08 1.41
CA ALA A 39 7.63 1.96 1.42
C ALA A 39 7.84 3.19 0.53
N LEU A 40 9.04 3.83 0.60
CA LEU A 40 9.39 4.96 -0.27
C LEU A 40 9.38 4.58 -1.75
N LEU A 41 9.95 3.43 -2.12
CA LEU A 41 9.90 2.91 -3.49
C LEU A 41 8.45 2.83 -3.99
N ARG A 42 7.54 2.26 -3.18
CA ARG A 42 6.11 2.11 -3.55
C ARG A 42 5.38 3.45 -3.60
N ASN A 43 5.75 4.41 -2.75
CA ASN A 43 5.19 5.76 -2.81
C ASN A 43 5.62 6.48 -4.10
N VAL A 44 6.87 6.31 -4.53
CA VAL A 44 7.31 6.86 -5.82
C VAL A 44 6.58 6.17 -6.98
N ARG A 45 6.37 4.85 -6.95
CA ARG A 45 5.53 4.14 -7.92
C ARG A 45 4.13 4.74 -8.01
N TYR A 46 3.51 5.02 -6.87
CA TYR A 46 2.18 5.64 -6.80
C TYR A 46 2.16 7.00 -7.49
N MET A 47 3.14 7.85 -7.18
CA MET A 47 3.25 9.19 -7.78
C MET A 47 3.55 9.13 -9.28
N CYS A 48 4.47 8.27 -9.70
CA CYS A 48 4.84 8.05 -11.08
C CYS A 48 3.68 7.50 -11.91
N ALA A 49 2.92 6.53 -11.40
CA ALA A 49 1.76 6.00 -12.11
C ALA A 49 0.74 7.11 -12.43
N ILE A 50 0.41 7.92 -11.44
CA ILE A 50 -0.47 9.07 -11.65
C ILE A 50 0.15 10.08 -12.61
N GLY A 51 1.41 10.45 -12.38
CA GLY A 51 2.14 11.47 -13.16
C GLY A 51 2.24 11.10 -14.64
N LEU A 52 2.71 9.89 -14.93
CA LEU A 52 2.90 9.41 -16.31
C LEU A 52 1.60 9.30 -17.09
N HIS A 53 0.53 8.80 -16.45
CA HIS A 53 -0.72 8.48 -17.16
C HIS A 53 -1.75 9.61 -17.17
N THR A 54 -1.65 10.59 -16.27
CA THR A 54 -2.70 11.62 -16.12
C THR A 54 -2.19 13.06 -16.06
N ARG A 55 -0.88 13.27 -15.91
CA ARG A 55 -0.33 14.62 -15.64
C ARG A 55 0.85 15.01 -16.55
N GLY A 56 1.10 14.25 -17.60
CA GLY A 56 2.17 14.56 -18.57
C GLY A 56 3.59 14.45 -18.00
N MET A 57 3.79 13.73 -16.89
CA MET A 57 5.14 13.48 -16.37
C MET A 57 5.95 12.69 -17.39
N THR A 58 7.22 13.05 -17.60
CA THR A 58 8.11 12.28 -18.47
C THR A 58 8.74 11.10 -17.74
N VAL A 59 9.27 10.13 -18.50
CA VAL A 59 9.98 8.98 -17.94
C VAL A 59 11.23 9.42 -17.19
N GLU A 60 11.93 10.44 -17.68
CA GLU A 60 13.11 11.01 -17.05
C GLU A 60 12.79 11.66 -15.71
N GLN A 61 11.67 12.39 -15.63
CA GLN A 61 11.18 12.96 -14.35
C GLN A 61 10.83 11.87 -13.34
N CYS A 62 10.21 10.79 -13.80
CA CYS A 62 9.91 9.63 -12.97
C CYS A 62 11.21 8.95 -12.51
N GLU A 63 12.19 8.72 -13.40
CA GLU A 63 13.51 8.16 -13.05
C GLU A 63 14.22 9.02 -11.99
N GLN A 64 14.21 10.34 -12.16
CA GLN A 64 14.81 11.24 -11.19
C GLN A 64 14.11 11.15 -9.82
N MET A 65 12.79 11.04 -9.80
CA MET A 65 12.03 10.86 -8.56
C MET A 65 12.39 9.56 -7.84
N PHE A 66 12.62 8.46 -8.57
CA PHE A 66 13.10 7.21 -7.97
C PHE A 66 14.48 7.36 -7.33
N LYS A 67 15.39 8.10 -7.96
CA LYS A 67 16.74 8.37 -7.39
C LYS A 67 16.64 9.24 -6.13
N GLU A 68 15.95 10.37 -6.21
CA GLU A 68 15.96 11.40 -5.16
C GLU A 68 15.03 11.07 -3.98
N LYS A 69 13.84 10.53 -4.27
CA LYS A 69 12.80 10.27 -3.25
C LYS A 69 12.70 8.80 -2.88
N GLY A 70 13.01 7.91 -3.81
CA GLY A 70 12.98 6.47 -3.60
C GLY A 70 14.33 5.88 -3.17
N HIS A 71 15.39 6.68 -3.16
CA HIS A 71 16.77 6.28 -2.86
C HIS A 71 17.23 5.07 -3.67
N GLN A 72 16.82 5.02 -4.94
CA GLN A 72 17.16 3.93 -5.84
C GLN A 72 18.44 4.25 -6.62
N ASP A 73 19.27 3.22 -6.85
CA ASP A 73 20.37 3.34 -7.79
C ASP A 73 19.88 3.63 -9.22
N ALA A 74 20.78 4.12 -10.09
CA ALA A 74 20.43 4.55 -11.43
C ALA A 74 19.83 3.43 -12.30
N GLY A 75 20.31 2.18 -12.15
CA GLY A 75 19.83 1.03 -12.91
C GLY A 75 18.37 0.68 -12.52
N ASN A 76 18.13 0.56 -11.23
CA ASN A 76 16.79 0.27 -10.71
C ASN A 76 15.82 1.44 -10.98
N ALA A 77 16.25 2.69 -10.77
CA ALA A 77 15.42 3.86 -11.05
C ALA A 77 14.92 3.90 -12.51
N ARG A 78 15.82 3.62 -13.47
CA ARG A 78 15.48 3.52 -14.90
C ARG A 78 14.48 2.40 -15.18
N GLN A 79 14.70 1.22 -14.60
CA GLN A 79 13.81 0.07 -14.77
C GLN A 79 12.41 0.38 -14.20
N GLN A 80 12.34 0.99 -13.02
CA GLN A 80 11.07 1.36 -12.38
C GLN A 80 10.31 2.40 -13.20
N ALA A 81 11.00 3.43 -13.70
CA ALA A 81 10.40 4.47 -14.54
C ALA A 81 9.88 3.89 -15.86
N ALA A 82 10.65 3.03 -16.52
CA ALA A 82 10.21 2.33 -17.73
C ALA A 82 8.98 1.46 -17.46
N ARG A 83 8.95 0.69 -16.36
CA ARG A 83 7.78 -0.10 -15.96
C ARG A 83 6.55 0.76 -15.78
N GLY A 84 6.68 1.96 -15.22
CA GLY A 84 5.58 2.89 -15.00
C GLY A 84 4.82 3.26 -16.28
N THR A 85 5.45 3.18 -17.46
CA THR A 85 4.81 3.53 -18.73
C THR A 85 3.75 2.54 -19.19
N TYR A 86 3.84 1.26 -18.79
CA TYR A 86 2.93 0.20 -19.22
C TYR A 86 2.21 -0.50 -18.06
N ASP A 87 2.58 -0.23 -16.81
CA ASP A 87 1.95 -0.82 -15.62
C ASP A 87 1.37 0.29 -14.71
N PRO A 88 0.26 0.92 -15.10
CA PRO A 88 -0.38 1.93 -14.24
C PRO A 88 -0.91 1.33 -12.94
N ALA A 89 -1.14 0.02 -12.89
CA ALA A 89 -1.71 -0.65 -11.74
C ALA A 89 -0.73 -0.79 -10.57
N TYR A 90 0.56 -0.52 -10.76
CA TYR A 90 1.52 -0.62 -9.66
C TYR A 90 1.38 0.48 -8.59
N LEU A 91 0.48 1.46 -8.80
CA LEU A 91 0.01 2.36 -7.75
C LEU A 91 -0.75 1.64 -6.62
N ASN A 92 -1.26 0.44 -6.89
CA ASN A 92 -2.15 -0.30 -5.98
C ASN A 92 -1.48 -0.74 -4.67
N TYR A 93 -0.15 -0.81 -4.60
CA TYR A 93 0.58 -1.07 -3.35
C TYR A 93 0.25 -0.03 -2.28
N THR A 94 0.56 1.22 -2.54
CA THR A 94 0.33 2.33 -1.61
C THR A 94 -1.16 2.61 -1.45
N MET A 95 -1.92 2.65 -2.55
CA MET A 95 -3.37 2.88 -2.50
C MET A 95 -4.08 1.83 -1.65
N GLY A 96 -3.82 0.56 -1.90
CA GLY A 96 -4.42 -0.54 -1.14
C GLY A 96 -4.07 -0.49 0.35
N LYS A 97 -2.78 -0.24 0.68
CA LYS A 97 -2.36 -0.07 2.07
C LYS A 97 -3.12 1.06 2.77
N LEU A 98 -3.26 2.22 2.14
CA LEU A 98 -3.97 3.36 2.72
C LEU A 98 -5.44 3.03 2.97
N MET A 99 -6.11 2.38 2.01
CA MET A 99 -7.49 1.91 2.17
C MET A 99 -7.65 0.92 3.32
N ILE A 100 -6.73 -0.05 3.44
CA ILE A 100 -6.76 -1.05 4.52
C ILE A 100 -6.53 -0.38 5.88
N ARG A 101 -5.57 0.54 5.98
CA ARG A 101 -5.30 1.30 7.22
C ARG A 101 -6.50 2.13 7.65
N LYS A 102 -7.12 2.84 6.71
CA LYS A 102 -8.35 3.62 6.99
C LYS A 102 -9.47 2.71 7.47
N LEU A 103 -9.69 1.59 6.77
CA LEU A 103 -10.70 0.63 7.18
C LEU A 103 -10.40 0.04 8.57
N ARG A 104 -9.14 -0.31 8.88
CA ARG A 104 -8.72 -0.78 10.21
C ARG A 104 -9.07 0.23 11.29
N THR A 105 -8.72 1.50 11.04
CA THR A 105 -8.98 2.59 11.98
C THR A 105 -10.48 2.74 12.26
N ASP A 106 -11.28 2.82 11.21
CA ASP A 106 -12.72 3.02 11.34
C ASP A 106 -13.41 1.82 11.99
N TRP A 107 -13.01 0.61 11.60
CA TRP A 107 -13.57 -0.63 12.16
C TRP A 107 -13.22 -0.81 13.64
N ALA A 108 -11.97 -0.52 14.02
CA ALA A 108 -11.48 -0.67 15.37
C ALA A 108 -12.00 0.42 16.34
N ALA A 109 -12.41 1.58 15.84
CA ALA A 109 -12.86 2.70 16.65
C ALA A 109 -13.98 2.34 17.65
N THR A 110 -14.86 1.38 17.28
CA THR A 110 -15.97 0.91 18.13
C THR A 110 -15.72 -0.48 18.74
N ARG A 111 -14.50 -1.04 18.59
CA ARG A 111 -14.17 -2.42 18.96
C ARG A 111 -12.91 -2.57 19.82
N GLY A 112 -12.58 -1.53 20.58
CA GLY A 112 -11.44 -1.57 21.50
C GLY A 112 -10.10 -1.16 20.91
N GLY A 113 -10.08 -0.53 19.72
CA GLY A 113 -8.86 0.02 19.13
C GLY A 113 -7.86 -1.07 18.76
N GLU A 114 -6.60 -0.88 19.13
CA GLU A 114 -5.50 -1.77 18.74
C GLU A 114 -5.68 -3.22 19.19
N GLN A 115 -6.34 -3.47 20.30
CA GLN A 115 -6.60 -4.82 20.80
C GLN A 115 -7.46 -5.65 19.83
N SER A 116 -8.25 -4.99 18.97
CA SER A 116 -9.09 -5.65 17.97
C SER A 116 -8.41 -5.88 16.63
N TRP A 117 -7.16 -5.45 16.42
CA TRP A 117 -6.49 -5.53 15.10
C TRP A 117 -6.33 -6.96 14.59
N LYS A 118 -6.10 -7.93 15.48
CA LYS A 118 -6.08 -9.34 15.05
C LYS A 118 -7.41 -9.74 14.45
N GLN A 119 -8.51 -9.43 15.14
CA GLN A 119 -9.87 -9.74 14.65
C GLN A 119 -10.18 -9.02 13.35
N PHE A 120 -9.76 -7.74 13.22
CA PHE A 120 -9.87 -7.01 11.97
C PHE A 120 -9.16 -7.73 10.82
N ASN A 121 -7.92 -8.15 11.03
CA ASN A 121 -7.12 -8.82 10.01
C ASN A 121 -7.74 -10.15 9.59
N ASP A 122 -8.20 -10.95 10.54
CA ASP A 122 -8.86 -12.23 10.28
C ASP A 122 -10.17 -12.02 9.49
N GLU A 123 -10.99 -11.04 9.86
CA GLU A 123 -12.22 -10.70 9.16
C GLU A 123 -11.93 -10.18 7.75
N PHE A 124 -11.00 -9.22 7.60
CA PHE A 124 -10.62 -8.67 6.30
C PHE A 124 -10.16 -9.76 5.32
N LEU A 125 -9.29 -10.66 5.76
CA LEU A 125 -8.79 -11.76 4.91
C LEU A 125 -9.87 -12.79 4.57
N SER A 126 -10.87 -12.97 5.42
CA SER A 126 -11.96 -13.94 5.18
C SER A 126 -12.78 -13.62 3.92
N TYR A 127 -12.75 -12.38 3.44
CA TYR A 127 -13.42 -11.98 2.19
C TYR A 127 -12.72 -12.49 0.93
N GLY A 128 -11.46 -12.92 1.00
CA GLY A 128 -10.78 -13.63 -0.09
C GLY A 128 -10.30 -12.78 -1.26
N GLY A 129 -10.40 -11.45 -1.22
CA GLY A 129 -9.74 -10.56 -2.17
C GLY A 129 -10.60 -9.72 -3.12
N PRO A 130 -11.87 -9.42 -2.83
CA PRO A 130 -12.68 -8.51 -3.64
C PRO A 130 -12.15 -7.05 -3.54
N PRO A 131 -12.66 -6.12 -4.35
CA PRO A 131 -12.31 -4.70 -4.21
C PRO A 131 -12.51 -4.20 -2.78
N ILE A 132 -11.50 -3.52 -2.22
CA ILE A 132 -11.50 -3.05 -0.82
C ILE A 132 -12.75 -2.21 -0.47
N PRO A 133 -13.29 -1.33 -1.34
CA PRO A 133 -14.52 -0.60 -1.04
C PRO A 133 -15.72 -1.50 -0.74
N LEU A 134 -15.81 -2.66 -1.39
CA LEU A 134 -16.87 -3.64 -1.12
C LEU A 134 -16.67 -4.33 0.23
N VAL A 135 -15.42 -4.71 0.55
CA VAL A 135 -15.07 -5.24 1.88
C VAL A 135 -15.43 -4.24 2.97
N ARG A 136 -15.07 -2.96 2.76
CA ARG A 136 -15.38 -1.89 3.69
C ARG A 136 -16.89 -1.76 3.94
N ALA A 137 -17.68 -1.75 2.88
CA ALA A 137 -19.14 -1.66 2.99
C ALA A 137 -19.72 -2.82 3.81
N GLN A 138 -19.20 -4.02 3.64
CA GLN A 138 -19.64 -5.21 4.40
C GLN A 138 -19.21 -5.14 5.87
N MET A 139 -17.93 -4.85 6.14
CA MET A 139 -17.37 -4.83 7.50
C MET A 139 -17.99 -3.71 8.36
N LEU A 140 -18.29 -2.56 7.75
CA LEU A 140 -18.90 -1.42 8.45
C LEU A 140 -20.43 -1.41 8.39
N LYS A 141 -21.05 -2.35 7.66
CA LYS A 141 -22.51 -2.47 7.48
C LYS A 141 -23.16 -1.19 6.96
N GLY A 142 -22.53 -0.57 5.96
CA GLY A 142 -22.99 0.70 5.38
C GLY A 142 -22.31 1.02 4.05
N PRO A 143 -22.54 2.21 3.49
CA PRO A 143 -21.84 2.64 2.29
C PRO A 143 -20.32 2.68 2.53
N ALA A 144 -19.53 2.53 1.46
CA ALA A 144 -18.09 2.52 1.59
C ALA A 144 -17.52 3.80 2.23
N GLY A 145 -18.17 4.95 2.03
CA GLY A 145 -17.74 6.22 2.60
C GLY A 145 -16.35 6.63 2.10
N GLU A 146 -15.61 7.36 2.94
CA GLU A 146 -14.24 7.75 2.64
C GLU A 146 -13.30 6.54 2.67
N LEU A 147 -12.44 6.45 1.64
CA LEU A 147 -11.52 5.33 1.46
C LEU A 147 -10.09 5.63 1.97
N PHE A 148 -9.80 6.91 2.21
CA PHE A 148 -8.49 7.42 2.66
C PHE A 148 -8.64 8.35 3.86
#